data_e1f1d9105971ecdd192b30c12d793fc0
#
_entry.id   e1f1d9105971ecdd192b30c12d793fc0
#
_cell.length_a   1.000
_cell.length_b   1.000
_cell.length_c   1.000
_cell.angle_alpha   90.00
_cell.angle_beta   90.00
_cell.angle_gamma   90.00
#
_symmetry.space_group_name_H-M   'P 1'
#
loop_
_entity.id
_entity.type
_entity.pdbx_description
1 polymer ?
#
loop_
_entity_poly.entity_id
_entity_poly.type
_entity_poly.pdbx_seq_one_letter_code
_entity_poly.pdbx_strand_id
1 'polypeptide(L)'
;DLAGSDSASAPTWLDVFIGYAGVRVVFFLIALIATPIMRHLALANGVSDHPSDPRKVHRMPIAYLGGAAVYLGIMGGILFSYFGVHQSFLVEYHDLPSVPFGQPDPRFVPPWILLGITGIMVIGLIDDGTGSSPRVKVGGQLLAAAALAYGDIGVKVAAGVLGPTIGQLLGNPELVFTIDLGGEFPLVGSVIELDVTYWTGTAVIAIFVLGACNASNLIDGLDGLLSGTTAIAT
;
A
#
# COMPACT_ATOMS: atom_id res chain seq x y z
N ASP A 1 -43.58 -23.84 -12.55
CA ASP A 1 -42.84 -23.03 -13.50
C ASP A 1 -41.73 -22.32 -12.79
N LEU A 2 -40.55 -22.67 -13.24
CA LEU A 2 -39.33 -22.62 -12.49
C LEU A 2 -38.59 -21.32 -12.71
N ALA A 3 -38.28 -20.73 -11.60
CA ALA A 3 -37.19 -19.80 -11.36
C ALA A 3 -36.10 -19.80 -12.45
N GLY A 4 -36.03 -18.71 -13.18
CA GLY A 4 -34.79 -18.28 -13.79
C GLY A 4 -33.80 -17.94 -12.68
N SER A 5 -32.86 -18.82 -12.42
CA SER A 5 -31.63 -18.46 -11.73
C SER A 5 -30.89 -17.54 -12.68
N ASP A 6 -31.02 -16.24 -12.50
CA ASP A 6 -30.05 -15.29 -13.04
C ASP A 6 -28.70 -15.68 -12.49
N SER A 7 -27.96 -16.45 -13.29
CA SER A 7 -26.53 -16.62 -13.09
C SER A 7 -25.91 -15.26 -13.33
N ALA A 8 -25.80 -14.46 -12.26
CA ALA A 8 -25.05 -13.22 -12.29
C ALA A 8 -23.65 -13.57 -12.81
N SER A 9 -23.37 -13.18 -14.04
CA SER A 9 -22.05 -13.35 -14.64
C SER A 9 -21.04 -12.64 -13.75
N ALA A 10 -19.91 -13.29 -13.48
CA ALA A 10 -18.85 -12.64 -12.70
C ALA A 10 -18.52 -11.27 -13.32
N PRO A 11 -18.37 -10.22 -12.50
CA PRO A 11 -18.10 -8.87 -13.00
C PRO A 11 -16.85 -8.86 -13.89
N THR A 12 -16.94 -8.18 -15.01
CA THR A 12 -15.79 -8.02 -15.91
C THR A 12 -14.82 -7.01 -15.30
N TRP A 13 -13.55 -7.05 -15.74
CA TRP A 13 -12.57 -6.04 -15.32
C TRP A 13 -13.03 -4.60 -15.64
N LEU A 14 -13.83 -4.43 -16.70
CA LEU A 14 -14.38 -3.13 -17.10
C LEU A 14 -15.42 -2.63 -16.09
N ASP A 15 -16.28 -3.52 -15.58
CA ASP A 15 -17.29 -3.19 -14.58
C ASP A 15 -16.62 -2.73 -13.28
N VAL A 16 -15.58 -3.46 -12.83
CA VAL A 16 -14.80 -3.08 -11.66
C VAL A 16 -14.08 -1.73 -11.90
N PHE A 17 -13.54 -1.51 -13.09
CA PHE A 17 -12.88 -0.25 -13.43
C PHE A 17 -13.86 0.93 -13.40
N ILE A 18 -15.05 0.79 -13.95
CA ILE A 18 -16.08 1.83 -13.96
C ILE A 18 -16.65 2.05 -12.56
N GLY A 19 -16.88 0.98 -11.78
CA GLY A 19 -17.41 1.06 -10.43
C GLY A 19 -16.58 1.96 -9.49
N TYR A 20 -15.27 2.04 -9.70
CA TYR A 20 -14.37 2.92 -8.93
C TYR A 20 -14.01 4.24 -9.63
N ALA A 21 -14.68 4.60 -10.73
CA ALA A 21 -14.37 5.83 -11.47
C ALA A 21 -14.54 7.08 -10.59
N GLY A 22 -15.59 7.13 -9.76
CA GLY A 22 -15.82 8.23 -8.83
C GLY A 22 -14.67 8.43 -7.85
N VAL A 23 -14.15 7.36 -7.28
CA VAL A 23 -13.01 7.39 -6.35
C VAL A 23 -11.75 7.96 -7.03
N ARG A 24 -11.48 7.53 -8.28
CA ARG A 24 -10.34 8.03 -9.08
C ARG A 24 -10.46 9.51 -9.40
N VAL A 25 -11.67 9.96 -9.78
CA VAL A 25 -11.93 11.37 -10.05
C VAL A 25 -11.70 12.22 -8.81
N VAL A 26 -12.22 11.80 -7.66
CA VAL A 26 -12.05 12.52 -6.38
C VAL A 26 -10.57 12.55 -5.99
N PHE A 27 -9.87 11.41 -6.07
CA PHE A 27 -8.42 11.35 -5.84
C PHE A 27 -7.68 12.36 -6.72
N PHE A 28 -7.95 12.35 -8.02
CA PHE A 28 -7.31 13.25 -8.98
C PHE A 28 -7.58 14.71 -8.68
N LEU A 29 -8.83 15.09 -8.41
CA LEU A 29 -9.20 16.47 -8.12
C LEU A 29 -8.58 16.98 -6.82
N ILE A 30 -8.54 16.15 -5.78
CA ILE A 30 -7.91 16.54 -4.52
C ILE A 30 -6.40 16.69 -4.71
N ALA A 31 -5.73 15.75 -5.39
CA ALA A 31 -4.31 15.86 -5.67
C ALA A 31 -3.98 17.08 -6.54
N LEU A 32 -4.81 17.38 -7.54
CA LEU A 32 -4.67 18.53 -8.43
C LEU A 32 -4.76 19.87 -7.66
N ILE A 33 -5.70 19.98 -6.73
CA ILE A 33 -5.88 21.17 -5.88
C ILE A 33 -4.78 21.25 -4.81
N ALA A 34 -4.42 20.11 -4.21
CA ALA A 34 -3.40 20.05 -3.17
C ALA A 34 -2.00 20.40 -3.69
N THR A 35 -1.68 20.03 -4.93
CA THR A 35 -0.35 20.26 -5.51
C THR A 35 0.10 21.73 -5.49
N PRO A 36 -0.66 22.72 -6.00
CA PRO A 36 -0.24 24.12 -5.92
C PRO A 36 -0.20 24.64 -4.49
N ILE A 37 -1.06 24.16 -3.60
CA ILE A 37 -1.06 24.52 -2.18
C ILE A 37 0.22 24.04 -1.51
N MET A 38 0.56 22.75 -1.68
CA MET A 38 1.78 22.15 -1.12
C MET A 38 3.04 22.81 -1.69
N ARG A 39 3.04 23.12 -2.98
CA ARG A 39 4.14 23.88 -3.61
C ARG A 39 4.31 25.25 -2.97
N HIS A 40 3.23 25.99 -2.74
CA HIS A 40 3.28 27.29 -2.10
C HIS A 40 3.79 27.18 -0.66
N LEU A 41 3.29 26.23 0.10
CA LEU A 41 3.73 25.94 1.47
C LEU A 41 5.22 25.57 1.54
N ALA A 42 5.69 24.73 0.62
CA ALA A 42 7.09 24.32 0.56
C ALA A 42 8.01 25.53 0.33
N LEU A 43 7.68 26.37 -0.65
CA LEU A 43 8.46 27.58 -0.96
C LEU A 43 8.41 28.61 0.17
N ALA A 44 7.25 28.80 0.81
CA ALA A 44 7.09 29.74 1.92
C ALA A 44 7.88 29.31 3.18
N ASN A 45 8.06 28.02 3.39
CA ASN A 45 8.81 27.49 4.53
C ASN A 45 10.27 27.11 4.19
N GLY A 46 10.74 27.40 2.98
CA GLY A 46 12.11 27.11 2.56
C GLY A 46 12.38 25.60 2.36
N VAL A 47 11.33 24.78 2.27
CA VAL A 47 11.44 23.33 2.00
C VAL A 47 11.52 23.13 0.49
N SER A 48 12.70 23.47 -0.06
CA SER A 48 12.94 23.41 -1.52
C SER A 48 14.35 22.93 -1.82
N ASP A 49 14.47 22.18 -2.90
CA ASP A 49 15.78 21.75 -3.40
C ASP A 49 16.43 22.89 -4.19
N HIS A 50 17.57 23.34 -3.70
CA HIS A 50 18.37 24.37 -4.36
C HIS A 50 19.44 23.72 -5.25
N PRO A 51 19.73 24.30 -6.42
CA PRO A 51 20.76 23.79 -7.33
C PRO A 51 22.17 24.10 -6.78
N SER A 52 22.54 23.45 -5.67
CA SER A 52 23.83 23.65 -4.98
C SER A 52 24.92 22.67 -5.38
N ASP A 53 24.58 21.61 -6.14
CA ASP A 53 25.51 20.55 -6.55
C ASP A 53 25.58 20.48 -8.09
N PRO A 54 26.79 20.37 -8.69
CA PRO A 54 26.98 20.23 -10.14
C PRO A 54 26.24 19.03 -10.77
N ARG A 55 25.85 18.05 -9.95
CA ARG A 55 25.06 16.88 -10.38
C ARG A 55 23.59 17.19 -10.56
N LYS A 56 23.09 18.31 -10.05
CA LYS A 56 21.67 18.71 -10.16
C LYS A 56 21.41 19.41 -11.49
N VAL A 57 20.46 18.89 -12.25
CA VAL A 57 20.15 19.35 -13.62
C VAL A 57 19.21 20.57 -13.62
N HIS A 58 18.45 20.79 -12.55
CA HIS A 58 17.50 21.89 -12.47
C HIS A 58 18.19 23.23 -12.16
N ARG A 59 17.70 24.30 -12.78
CA ARG A 59 18.22 25.66 -12.64
C ARG A 59 17.48 26.53 -11.65
N MET A 60 16.28 26.12 -11.23
CA MET A 60 15.42 26.83 -10.26
C MET A 60 15.14 25.93 -9.07
N PRO A 61 14.91 26.53 -7.88
CA PRO A 61 14.49 25.74 -6.70
C PRO A 61 13.24 24.94 -6.99
N ILE A 62 13.29 23.64 -6.72
CA ILE A 62 12.15 22.73 -6.85
C ILE A 62 11.52 22.57 -5.47
N ALA A 63 10.22 22.81 -5.38
CA ALA A 63 9.47 22.62 -4.15
C ALA A 63 9.32 21.13 -3.83
N TYR A 64 9.69 20.73 -2.63
CA TYR A 64 9.36 19.44 -2.07
C TYR A 64 7.86 19.36 -1.72
N LEU A 65 7.40 18.37 -0.97
CA LEU A 65 6.01 18.14 -0.56
C LEU A 65 5.05 17.66 -1.68
N GLY A 66 5.54 17.26 -2.85
CA GLY A 66 4.70 16.66 -3.90
C GLY A 66 4.04 15.36 -3.41
N GLY A 67 4.79 14.53 -2.67
CA GLY A 67 4.28 13.32 -2.04
C GLY A 67 3.13 13.56 -1.06
N ALA A 68 3.13 14.69 -0.34
CA ALA A 68 2.03 15.07 0.54
C ALA A 68 0.75 15.38 -0.24
N ALA A 69 0.83 16.02 -1.42
CA ALA A 69 -0.32 16.26 -2.26
C ALA A 69 -0.95 14.96 -2.78
N VAL A 70 -0.13 14.01 -3.21
CA VAL A 70 -0.57 12.67 -3.64
C VAL A 70 -1.21 11.92 -2.47
N TYR A 71 -0.58 11.95 -1.29
CA TYR A 71 -1.13 11.34 -0.08
C TYR A 71 -2.52 11.88 0.28
N LEU A 72 -2.71 13.20 0.23
CA LEU A 72 -4.02 13.83 0.45
C LEU A 72 -5.05 13.35 -0.58
N GLY A 73 -4.65 13.19 -1.84
CA GLY A 73 -5.49 12.62 -2.88
C GLY A 73 -5.92 11.19 -2.53
N ILE A 74 -4.98 10.32 -2.16
CA ILE A 74 -5.25 8.94 -1.78
C ILE A 74 -6.21 8.90 -0.58
N MET A 75 -5.92 9.63 0.48
CA MET A 75 -6.77 9.70 1.67
C MET A 75 -8.18 10.21 1.34
N GLY A 76 -8.27 11.24 0.50
CA GLY A 76 -9.56 11.78 0.04
C GLY A 76 -10.35 10.78 -0.78
N GLY A 77 -9.72 10.03 -1.68
CA GLY A 77 -10.35 8.96 -2.44
C GLY A 77 -10.86 7.83 -1.53
N ILE A 78 -10.07 7.42 -0.55
CA ILE A 78 -10.46 6.41 0.45
C ILE A 78 -11.65 6.90 1.29
N LEU A 79 -11.59 8.13 1.80
CA LEU A 79 -12.70 8.72 2.55
C LEU A 79 -13.97 8.80 1.70
N PHE A 80 -13.84 9.22 0.44
CA PHE A 80 -14.98 9.26 -0.48
C PHE A 80 -15.57 7.86 -0.70
N SER A 81 -14.73 6.82 -0.84
CA SER A 81 -15.21 5.44 -0.97
C SER A 81 -16.02 4.99 0.25
N TYR A 82 -15.64 5.40 1.46
CA TYR A 82 -16.39 5.09 2.68
C TYR A 82 -17.77 5.74 2.72
N PHE A 83 -17.89 6.98 2.25
CA PHE A 83 -19.20 7.62 2.06
C PHE A 83 -20.01 6.96 0.94
N GLY A 84 -19.34 6.52 -0.12
CA GLY A 84 -19.93 5.86 -1.27
C GLY A 84 -20.53 4.48 -0.96
N VAL A 85 -20.10 3.81 0.11
CA VAL A 85 -20.69 2.52 0.55
C VAL A 85 -22.20 2.58 0.72
N HIS A 86 -22.73 3.74 1.12
CA HIS A 86 -24.18 3.95 1.31
C HIS A 86 -24.88 4.55 0.09
N GLN A 87 -24.14 4.80 -1.00
CA GLN A 87 -24.61 5.49 -2.20
C GLN A 87 -24.19 4.69 -3.44
N SER A 88 -24.96 3.67 -3.79
CA SER A 88 -24.63 2.72 -4.86
C SER A 88 -24.38 3.35 -6.24
N PHE A 89 -24.82 4.58 -6.49
CA PHE A 89 -24.54 5.29 -7.74
C PHE A 89 -23.16 5.96 -7.79
N LEU A 90 -22.49 6.12 -6.65
CA LEU A 90 -21.15 6.77 -6.58
C LEU A 90 -20.02 5.75 -6.61
N VAL A 91 -20.22 4.61 -5.97
CA VAL A 91 -19.25 3.51 -5.93
C VAL A 91 -20.03 2.21 -6.04
N GLU A 92 -19.81 1.46 -7.09
CA GLU A 92 -20.43 0.16 -7.28
C GLU A 92 -19.52 -0.92 -6.69
N TYR A 93 -19.93 -1.39 -5.51
CA TYR A 93 -19.32 -2.58 -4.91
C TYR A 93 -20.05 -3.80 -5.46
N HIS A 94 -19.44 -4.47 -6.44
CA HIS A 94 -20.00 -5.73 -6.95
C HIS A 94 -20.19 -6.72 -5.80
N ASP A 95 -21.34 -7.33 -5.73
CA ASP A 95 -21.87 -8.31 -4.79
C ASP A 95 -20.88 -8.92 -3.80
N LEU A 96 -20.31 -8.08 -2.94
CA LEU A 96 -19.57 -8.58 -1.82
C LEU A 96 -20.55 -9.18 -0.80
N PRO A 97 -20.33 -10.42 -0.36
CA PRO A 97 -21.21 -11.05 0.59
C PRO A 97 -21.35 -10.18 1.85
N SER A 98 -22.57 -10.16 2.40
CA SER A 98 -22.82 -9.47 3.67
C SER A 98 -21.92 -10.05 4.74
N VAL A 99 -21.09 -9.19 5.34
CA VAL A 99 -20.11 -9.59 6.35
C VAL A 99 -20.82 -9.72 7.69
N PRO A 100 -20.71 -10.85 8.41
CA PRO A 100 -21.25 -11.01 9.74
C PRO A 100 -20.72 -9.91 10.70
N PHE A 101 -21.57 -9.51 11.63
CA PHE A 101 -21.20 -8.50 12.63
C PHE A 101 -19.92 -8.91 13.37
N GLY A 102 -18.95 -8.00 13.42
CA GLY A 102 -17.67 -8.22 14.10
C GLY A 102 -16.53 -8.71 13.19
N GLN A 103 -16.78 -8.96 11.90
CA GLN A 103 -15.71 -9.26 10.95
C GLN A 103 -15.31 -8.01 10.14
N PRO A 104 -14.03 -7.93 9.68
CA PRO A 104 -13.58 -6.83 8.84
C PRO A 104 -14.36 -6.80 7.53
N ASP A 105 -15.00 -5.69 7.24
CA ASP A 105 -15.73 -5.50 5.99
C ASP A 105 -14.74 -5.25 4.83
N PRO A 106 -14.73 -6.09 3.78
CA PRO A 106 -13.80 -5.95 2.65
C PRO A 106 -14.02 -4.68 1.83
N ARG A 107 -15.11 -3.95 2.06
CA ARG A 107 -15.37 -2.64 1.46
C ARG A 107 -14.50 -1.53 2.05
N PHE A 108 -13.96 -1.72 3.25
CA PHE A 108 -13.07 -0.76 3.89
C PHE A 108 -11.60 -1.14 3.70
N VAL A 109 -10.78 -0.13 3.43
CA VAL A 109 -9.34 -0.33 3.38
C VAL A 109 -8.83 -0.72 4.77
N PRO A 110 -8.11 -1.82 4.91
CA PRO A 110 -7.58 -2.26 6.19
C PRO A 110 -6.71 -1.16 6.86
N PRO A 111 -6.85 -0.95 8.17
CA PRO A 111 -6.13 0.12 8.88
C PRO A 111 -4.60 -0.01 8.78
N TRP A 112 -4.10 -1.21 8.61
CA TRP A 112 -2.68 -1.49 8.43
C TRP A 112 -2.11 -0.92 7.12
N ILE A 113 -2.92 -0.91 6.05
CA ILE A 113 -2.56 -0.23 4.79
C ILE A 113 -2.47 1.27 5.01
N LEU A 114 -3.46 1.85 5.70
CA LEU A 114 -3.48 3.29 6.02
C LEU A 114 -2.26 3.67 6.87
N LEU A 115 -1.92 2.83 7.85
CA LEU A 115 -0.73 3.02 8.69
C LEU A 115 0.55 2.95 7.87
N GLY A 116 0.66 1.96 6.97
CA GLY A 116 1.82 1.82 6.08
C GLY A 116 2.02 3.03 5.17
N ILE A 117 0.97 3.45 4.48
CA ILE A 117 1.02 4.63 3.57
C ILE A 117 1.34 5.91 4.35
N THR A 118 0.72 6.10 5.52
CA THR A 118 0.98 7.27 6.38
C THR A 118 2.41 7.25 6.89
N GLY A 119 2.93 6.09 7.28
CA GLY A 119 4.31 5.92 7.72
C GLY A 119 5.32 6.33 6.64
N ILE A 120 5.13 5.84 5.40
CA ILE A 120 5.98 6.23 4.26
C ILE A 120 5.89 7.73 4.00
N MET A 121 4.70 8.32 4.05
CA MET A 121 4.51 9.75 3.86
C MET A 121 5.23 10.58 4.92
N VAL A 122 5.09 10.22 6.20
CA VAL A 122 5.76 10.93 7.30
C VAL A 122 7.28 10.87 7.16
N ILE A 123 7.83 9.71 6.83
CA ILE A 123 9.28 9.56 6.61
C ILE A 123 9.74 10.38 5.40
N GLY A 124 8.94 10.41 4.32
CA GLY A 124 9.20 11.27 3.17
C GLY A 124 9.24 12.76 3.54
N LEU A 125 8.27 13.23 4.36
CA LEU A 125 8.25 14.61 4.85
C LEU A 125 9.46 14.95 5.72
N ILE A 126 9.87 14.04 6.60
CA ILE A 126 11.08 14.22 7.43
C ILE A 126 12.31 14.30 6.53
N ASP A 127 12.39 13.46 5.51
CA ASP A 127 13.49 13.49 4.55
C ASP A 127 13.57 14.79 3.76
N ASP A 128 12.45 15.25 3.24
CA ASP A 128 12.34 16.53 2.50
C ASP A 128 12.73 17.74 3.37
N GLY A 129 12.38 17.69 4.67
CA GLY A 129 12.64 18.80 5.59
C GLY A 129 14.05 18.82 6.20
N THR A 130 14.63 17.67 6.49
CA THR A 130 15.88 17.56 7.28
C THR A 130 17.03 16.88 6.54
N GLY A 131 16.77 16.27 5.38
CA GLY A 131 17.77 15.48 4.66
C GLY A 131 18.18 14.25 5.47
N SER A 132 17.27 13.32 5.68
CA SER A 132 17.49 12.19 6.58
C SER A 132 18.60 11.24 6.07
N SER A 133 19.25 10.54 7.01
CA SER A 133 20.25 9.54 6.66
C SER A 133 19.60 8.34 5.94
N PRO A 134 20.31 7.62 5.07
CA PRO A 134 19.79 6.43 4.40
C PRO A 134 19.23 5.36 5.37
N ARG A 135 19.76 5.31 6.58
CA ARG A 135 19.30 4.38 7.62
C ARG A 135 17.89 4.72 8.11
N VAL A 136 17.59 6.01 8.25
CA VAL A 136 16.24 6.48 8.66
C VAL A 136 15.22 6.18 7.56
N LYS A 137 15.57 6.40 6.29
CA LYS A 137 14.71 6.04 5.15
C LYS A 137 14.36 4.55 5.14
N VAL A 138 15.38 3.70 5.21
CA VAL A 138 15.19 2.24 5.23
C VAL A 138 14.41 1.81 6.47
N GLY A 139 14.70 2.39 7.64
CA GLY A 139 13.94 2.11 8.87
C GLY A 139 12.45 2.42 8.74
N GLY A 140 12.10 3.57 8.14
CA GLY A 140 10.71 3.94 7.89
C GLY A 140 10.00 3.03 6.89
N GLN A 141 10.69 2.63 5.82
CA GLN A 141 10.17 1.67 4.84
C GLN A 141 9.92 0.29 5.49
N LEU A 142 10.82 -0.15 6.37
CA LEU A 142 10.64 -1.40 7.13
C LEU A 142 9.49 -1.31 8.13
N LEU A 143 9.26 -0.16 8.78
CA LEU A 143 8.09 0.04 9.64
C LEU A 143 6.78 -0.04 8.86
N ALA A 144 6.75 0.54 7.66
CA ALA A 144 5.59 0.43 6.77
C ALA A 144 5.37 -1.03 6.33
N ALA A 145 6.43 -1.74 5.96
CA ALA A 145 6.36 -3.16 5.62
C ALA A 145 5.89 -4.01 6.81
N ALA A 146 6.34 -3.71 8.03
CA ALA A 146 5.88 -4.39 9.25
C ALA A 146 4.38 -4.16 9.51
N ALA A 147 3.87 -2.94 9.27
CA ALA A 147 2.44 -2.66 9.38
C ALA A 147 1.63 -3.50 8.39
N LEU A 148 2.09 -3.61 7.14
CA LEU A 148 1.45 -4.44 6.11
C LEU A 148 1.52 -5.94 6.46
N ALA A 149 2.66 -6.41 6.95
CA ALA A 149 2.85 -7.80 7.38
C ALA A 149 1.93 -8.15 8.56
N TYR A 150 1.77 -7.24 9.52
CA TYR A 150 0.84 -7.42 10.65
C TYR A 150 -0.62 -7.55 10.19
N GLY A 151 -0.97 -6.95 9.06
CA GLY A 151 -2.27 -7.11 8.40
C GLY A 151 -2.38 -8.31 7.49
N ASP A 152 -1.45 -9.25 7.53
CA ASP A 152 -1.37 -10.49 6.71
C ASP A 152 -1.39 -10.25 5.19
N ILE A 153 -1.05 -9.04 4.75
CA ILE A 153 -1.16 -8.69 3.32
C ILE A 153 -0.17 -9.50 2.48
N GLY A 154 1.07 -9.62 2.92
CA GLY A 154 2.09 -10.46 2.26
C GLY A 154 1.83 -11.96 2.42
N VAL A 155 1.27 -12.36 3.55
CA VAL A 155 1.00 -13.77 3.89
C VAL A 155 -0.01 -14.40 2.93
N LYS A 156 -1.08 -13.68 2.59
CA LYS A 156 -2.07 -14.16 1.61
C LYS A 156 -1.48 -14.43 0.23
N VAL A 157 -0.54 -13.58 -0.21
CA VAL A 157 0.18 -13.77 -1.47
C VAL A 157 1.10 -14.98 -1.39
N ALA A 158 1.86 -15.10 -0.31
CA ALA A 158 2.75 -16.25 -0.07
C ALA A 158 1.96 -17.56 0.01
N ALA A 159 0.85 -17.61 0.73
CA ALA A 159 -0.02 -18.78 0.84
C ALA A 159 -0.56 -19.22 -0.52
N GLY A 160 -0.99 -18.26 -1.37
CA GLY A 160 -1.50 -18.54 -2.71
C GLY A 160 -0.45 -19.14 -3.67
N VAL A 161 0.83 -18.90 -3.41
CA VAL A 161 1.93 -19.44 -4.22
C VAL A 161 2.54 -20.69 -3.59
N LEU A 162 2.88 -20.64 -2.31
CA LEU A 162 3.62 -21.71 -1.62
C LEU A 162 2.75 -22.92 -1.29
N GLY A 163 1.48 -22.70 -0.92
CA GLY A 163 0.57 -23.79 -0.59
C GLY A 163 0.38 -24.79 -1.74
N PRO A 164 -0.04 -24.35 -2.94
CA PRO A 164 -0.23 -25.24 -4.08
C PRO A 164 1.06 -25.82 -4.67
N THR A 165 2.21 -25.24 -4.36
CA THR A 165 3.53 -25.70 -4.88
C THR A 165 4.28 -26.52 -3.85
N ILE A 166 5.07 -25.84 -3.02
CA ILE A 166 5.95 -26.48 -2.03
C ILE A 166 5.13 -27.19 -0.94
N GLY A 167 4.02 -26.59 -0.50
CA GLY A 167 3.16 -27.14 0.54
C GLY A 167 2.56 -28.49 0.14
N GLN A 168 2.06 -28.61 -1.08
CA GLN A 168 1.55 -29.89 -1.60
C GLN A 168 2.67 -30.92 -1.77
N LEU A 169 3.85 -30.51 -2.24
CA LEU A 169 4.99 -31.40 -2.40
C LEU A 169 5.47 -32.01 -1.07
N LEU A 170 5.40 -31.21 0.00
CA LEU A 170 5.79 -31.63 1.36
C LEU A 170 4.65 -32.29 2.15
N GLY A 171 3.43 -32.36 1.58
CA GLY A 171 2.25 -32.88 2.29
C GLY A 171 1.77 -31.97 3.43
N ASN A 172 2.23 -30.70 3.47
CA ASN A 172 1.87 -29.70 4.46
C ASN A 172 1.48 -28.38 3.74
N PRO A 173 0.23 -28.25 3.29
CA PRO A 173 -0.22 -27.09 2.52
C PRO A 173 -0.09 -25.74 3.25
N GLU A 174 -0.16 -25.75 4.58
CA GLU A 174 -0.02 -24.55 5.41
C GLU A 174 1.44 -24.18 5.70
N LEU A 175 2.38 -25.13 5.49
CA LEU A 175 3.82 -24.96 5.75
C LEU A 175 4.12 -24.51 7.18
N VAL A 176 3.33 -24.99 8.15
CA VAL A 176 3.55 -24.78 9.57
C VAL A 176 4.30 -26.00 10.12
N PHE A 177 5.46 -25.74 10.71
CA PHE A 177 6.29 -26.75 11.34
C PHE A 177 6.29 -26.55 12.85
N THR A 178 5.94 -27.61 13.58
CA THR A 178 5.95 -27.61 15.05
C THR A 178 7.24 -28.27 15.54
N ILE A 179 7.96 -27.57 16.40
CA ILE A 179 9.19 -28.07 17.06
C ILE A 179 8.87 -28.25 18.53
N ASP A 180 8.82 -29.48 19.01
CA ASP A 180 8.67 -29.80 20.44
C ASP A 180 10.01 -29.58 21.15
N LEU A 181 9.99 -28.72 22.18
CA LEU A 181 11.18 -28.36 22.98
C LEU A 181 11.46 -29.38 24.11
N GLY A 182 10.60 -30.37 24.31
CA GLY A 182 10.79 -31.40 25.34
C GLY A 182 10.66 -30.91 26.77
N GLY A 183 10.17 -29.67 27.00
CA GLY A 183 9.96 -29.08 28.32
C GLY A 183 9.20 -27.75 28.24
N GLU A 184 8.54 -27.36 29.34
CA GLU A 184 7.86 -26.06 29.43
C GLU A 184 8.85 -24.94 29.74
N PHE A 185 8.96 -23.97 28.85
CA PHE A 185 9.74 -22.74 29.04
C PHE A 185 8.84 -21.55 29.32
N PRO A 186 9.13 -20.71 30.34
CA PRO A 186 8.21 -19.67 30.83
C PRO A 186 7.75 -18.63 29.82
N LEU A 187 8.50 -18.45 28.72
CA LEU A 187 8.22 -17.42 27.68
C LEU A 187 7.85 -18.00 26.33
N VAL A 188 8.11 -19.27 26.08
CA VAL A 188 8.00 -19.90 24.74
C VAL A 188 7.05 -21.10 24.74
N GLY A 189 6.69 -21.61 25.93
CA GLY A 189 5.89 -22.84 26.06
C GLY A 189 6.69 -24.10 25.77
N SER A 190 6.02 -25.18 25.44
CA SER A 190 6.63 -26.47 25.11
C SER A 190 6.83 -26.69 23.61
N VAL A 191 6.22 -25.86 22.77
CA VAL A 191 6.20 -26.03 21.30
C VAL A 191 6.48 -24.68 20.63
N ILE A 192 7.37 -24.68 19.67
CA ILE A 192 7.57 -23.54 18.75
C ILE A 192 6.87 -23.87 17.43
N GLU A 193 5.96 -23.00 17.02
CA GLU A 193 5.36 -23.05 15.70
C GLU A 193 6.11 -22.15 14.73
N LEU A 194 6.68 -22.74 13.69
CA LEU A 194 7.34 -22.02 12.60
C LEU A 194 6.42 -21.97 11.40
N ASP A 195 5.74 -20.85 11.21
CA ASP A 195 4.93 -20.59 10.03
C ASP A 195 5.82 -20.01 8.92
N VAL A 196 6.22 -20.88 7.99
CA VAL A 196 7.08 -20.50 6.84
C VAL A 196 6.32 -19.58 5.88
N THR A 197 5.01 -19.75 5.75
CA THR A 197 4.16 -18.91 4.91
C THR A 197 4.14 -17.47 5.43
N TYR A 198 3.98 -17.29 6.73
CA TYR A 198 4.02 -15.97 7.38
C TYR A 198 5.38 -15.28 7.19
N TRP A 199 6.47 -15.94 7.48
CA TRP A 199 7.80 -15.35 7.36
C TRP A 199 8.19 -15.06 5.92
N THR A 200 7.81 -15.93 4.99
CA THR A 200 8.04 -15.69 3.56
C THR A 200 7.20 -14.50 3.06
N GLY A 201 5.92 -14.44 3.44
CA GLY A 201 5.05 -13.31 3.11
C GLY A 201 5.57 -11.98 3.64
N THR A 202 6.05 -11.98 4.90
CA THR A 202 6.68 -10.81 5.53
C THR A 202 7.94 -10.37 4.78
N ALA A 203 8.81 -11.31 4.39
CA ALA A 203 10.01 -11.02 3.62
C ALA A 203 9.66 -10.46 2.22
N VAL A 204 8.70 -11.06 1.53
CA VAL A 204 8.26 -10.61 0.20
C VAL A 204 7.72 -9.17 0.27
N ILE A 205 6.83 -8.86 1.23
CA ILE A 205 6.30 -7.50 1.34
C ILE A 205 7.37 -6.49 1.71
N ALA A 206 8.33 -6.86 2.57
CA ALA A 206 9.45 -6.00 2.92
C ALA A 206 10.33 -5.68 1.70
N ILE A 207 10.70 -6.69 0.92
CA ILE A 207 11.47 -6.54 -0.32
C ILE A 207 10.69 -5.68 -1.33
N PHE A 208 9.39 -5.89 -1.45
CA PHE A 208 8.55 -5.13 -2.37
C PHE A 208 8.47 -3.65 -1.98
N VAL A 209 8.22 -3.34 -0.72
CA VAL A 209 8.16 -1.95 -0.21
C VAL A 209 9.51 -1.27 -0.36
N LEU A 210 10.59 -1.91 0.07
CA LEU A 210 11.95 -1.38 -0.09
C LEU A 210 12.31 -1.15 -1.56
N GLY A 211 12.03 -2.15 -2.40
CA GLY A 211 12.30 -2.09 -3.84
C GLY A 211 11.51 -0.98 -4.53
N ALA A 212 10.20 -0.90 -4.28
CA ALA A 212 9.34 0.10 -4.89
C ALA A 212 9.72 1.54 -4.47
N CYS A 213 9.94 1.78 -3.17
CA CYS A 213 10.33 3.10 -2.68
C CYS A 213 11.68 3.55 -3.24
N ASN A 214 12.69 2.66 -3.26
CA ASN A 214 14.01 3.02 -3.77
C ASN A 214 14.05 3.12 -5.30
N ALA A 215 13.33 2.25 -6.02
CA ALA A 215 13.20 2.36 -7.48
C ALA A 215 12.51 3.66 -7.88
N SER A 216 11.41 4.03 -7.22
CA SER A 216 10.73 5.31 -7.46
C SER A 216 11.66 6.49 -7.23
N ASN A 217 12.43 6.47 -6.15
CA ASN A 217 13.39 7.52 -5.85
C ASN A 217 14.53 7.62 -6.90
N LEU A 218 14.96 6.50 -7.47
CA LEU A 218 15.97 6.49 -8.55
C LEU A 218 15.42 7.02 -9.88
N ILE A 219 14.16 6.73 -10.18
CA ILE A 219 13.50 7.17 -11.41
C ILE A 219 13.15 8.66 -11.37
N ASP A 220 12.93 9.22 -10.18
CA ASP A 220 12.54 10.63 -9.98
C ASP A 220 13.66 11.65 -10.27
N GLY A 221 14.75 11.22 -10.87
CA GLY A 221 15.87 12.08 -11.27
C GLY A 221 15.64 12.90 -12.55
N LEU A 222 14.56 12.65 -13.28
CA LEU A 222 14.21 13.35 -14.54
C LEU A 222 12.76 13.81 -14.48
N ASP A 223 12.53 15.09 -14.83
CA ASP A 223 11.19 15.69 -14.84
C ASP A 223 10.20 14.88 -15.67
N GLY A 224 9.11 14.43 -15.03
CA GLY A 224 8.04 13.68 -15.64
C GLY A 224 8.30 12.19 -15.89
N LEU A 225 9.51 11.67 -15.63
CA LEU A 225 9.81 10.25 -15.86
C LEU A 225 9.03 9.35 -14.89
N LEU A 226 9.03 9.68 -13.61
CA LEU A 226 8.28 8.89 -12.61
C LEU A 226 6.78 8.92 -12.89
N SER A 227 6.21 10.10 -13.14
CA SER A 227 4.78 10.23 -13.44
C SER A 227 4.40 9.55 -14.76
N GLY A 228 5.24 9.65 -15.79
CA GLY A 228 5.03 9.00 -17.09
C GLY A 228 5.09 7.47 -16.97
N THR A 229 6.10 6.92 -16.30
CA THR A 229 6.20 5.46 -16.08
C THR A 229 5.06 4.92 -15.25
N THR A 230 4.63 5.65 -14.21
CA THR A 230 3.47 5.26 -13.40
C THR A 230 2.19 5.26 -14.23
N ALA A 231 1.96 6.29 -15.05
CA ALA A 231 0.78 6.37 -15.92
C ALA A 231 0.72 5.26 -17.00
N ILE A 232 1.88 4.73 -17.42
CA ILE A 232 1.93 3.60 -18.38
C ILE A 232 1.70 2.26 -17.67
N ALA A 233 2.12 2.14 -16.40
CA ALA A 233 2.03 0.91 -15.61
C ALA A 233 0.65 0.68 -14.97
N THR A 234 -0.22 1.69 -14.93
CA THR A 234 -1.59 1.65 -14.37
C THR A 234 -2.66 1.54 -15.45
#